data_efb03363f8962c1f3c004a7df6e0d4be
#
_entry.id   efb03363f8962c1f3c004a7df6e0d4be
#
_cell.length_a   1.000
_cell.length_b   1.000
_cell.length_c   1.000
_cell.angle_alpha   90.00
_cell.angle_beta   90.00
_cell.angle_gamma   90.00
#
_symmetry.space_group_name_H-M   'P 1'
#
loop_
_entity.id
_entity.type
_entity.pdbx_description
1 polymer ?
#
loop_
_entity_poly.entity_id
_entity_poly.type
_entity_poly.pdbx_seq_one_letter_code
_entity_poly.pdbx_strand_id
1 'polypeptide(L)'
;MPCPRFSRRGLLAASLIAGLEHAGFGQTPADTARYETPYKYGRLVLEASKEPEAFDSRTVDCPFVFHHDGRFYMTYVSWDGTGYQTGLASSNNLVDWKKEGCILRRDPSSPVTRYNIAMNWIVRANEMRSAGELKKVRGRFLGVYHAYPNAGLEEGPAVIGLCWSSDLMHWEIADPCLRPEDGAAWENGGLYKPCLVEHRGTYHLFYNAKTKGARWREQTGVASSNDLKSWKRYEGNPTIPNGPAGSWDERFASDPCVLVDGSRWVFFYYSLDTAGKARDLLAVGTDPFHPAKAARILVDVGPPGSVDSTYAHKPSVVYHEGALYHFYCAVSGKWPKEVRGISVARSRPW
;
A
#
# COMPACT_ATOMS: atom_id res chain seq x y z
N MET A 1 -17.26 72.99 -33.28
CA MET A 1 -16.67 72.88 -31.94
C MET A 1 -15.98 71.53 -31.83
N PRO A 2 -14.69 71.45 -31.50
CA PRO A 2 -13.85 70.29 -31.75
C PRO A 2 -13.86 69.27 -30.67
N CYS A 3 -13.74 68.03 -31.07
CA CYS A 3 -13.52 66.80 -30.27
C CYS A 3 -12.03 66.68 -29.84
N PRO A 4 -11.67 66.34 -28.62
CA PRO A 4 -10.28 66.09 -28.27
C PRO A 4 -9.90 64.62 -28.52
N ARG A 5 -8.75 64.43 -29.16
CA ARG A 5 -8.04 63.19 -29.33
C ARG A 5 -7.48 62.69 -28.01
N PHE A 6 -7.70 61.39 -27.66
CA PHE A 6 -6.94 60.72 -26.62
C PHE A 6 -5.98 59.69 -27.21
N SER A 7 -4.74 59.79 -26.79
CA SER A 7 -3.59 59.02 -27.21
C SER A 7 -3.65 57.57 -26.73
N ARG A 8 -3.25 56.66 -27.61
CA ARG A 8 -2.95 55.26 -27.28
C ARG A 8 -1.69 55.21 -26.42
N ARG A 9 -1.81 54.76 -25.18
CA ARG A 9 -0.71 54.17 -24.40
C ARG A 9 -0.99 52.69 -24.25
N GLY A 10 -0.04 51.87 -24.73
CA GLY A 10 -0.09 50.42 -24.63
C GLY A 10 0.03 49.98 -23.20
N LEU A 11 -0.87 49.12 -22.79
CA LEU A 11 -0.68 48.25 -21.61
C LEU A 11 -0.20 46.89 -22.12
N LEU A 12 1.04 46.59 -21.82
CA LEU A 12 1.56 45.22 -21.81
C LEU A 12 0.83 44.46 -20.71
N ALA A 13 -0.06 43.58 -21.10
CA ALA A 13 -0.61 42.58 -20.19
C ALA A 13 0.45 41.53 -19.94
N ALA A 14 1.11 41.62 -18.78
CA ALA A 14 1.91 40.51 -18.25
C ALA A 14 0.94 39.41 -17.84
N SER A 15 0.91 38.32 -18.57
CA SER A 15 0.20 37.10 -18.20
C SER A 15 0.92 36.50 -16.98
N LEU A 16 0.40 36.74 -15.77
CA LEU A 16 0.73 35.93 -14.61
C LEU A 16 0.11 34.54 -14.84
N ILE A 17 0.95 33.58 -15.19
CA ILE A 17 0.64 32.16 -15.01
C ILE A 17 0.72 31.93 -13.51
N ALA A 18 -0.41 32.07 -12.83
CA ALA A 18 -0.57 31.59 -11.46
C ALA A 18 -0.44 30.06 -11.53
N GLY A 19 0.72 29.55 -11.09
CA GLY A 19 0.87 28.13 -10.80
C GLY A 19 -0.19 27.77 -9.77
N LEU A 20 -1.05 26.83 -10.12
CA LEU A 20 -1.90 26.15 -9.17
C LEU A 20 -0.97 25.41 -8.20
N GLU A 21 -0.62 26.06 -7.09
CA GLU A 21 -0.05 25.37 -5.95
C GLU A 21 -1.07 24.30 -5.54
N HIS A 22 -0.65 23.04 -5.56
CA HIS A 22 -1.45 21.92 -5.12
C HIS A 22 -1.66 22.07 -3.61
N ALA A 23 -2.73 22.72 -3.22
CA ALA A 23 -3.10 22.93 -1.84
C ALA A 23 -3.28 21.58 -1.14
N GLY A 24 -2.43 21.27 -0.17
CA GLY A 24 -2.53 20.07 0.66
C GLY A 24 -1.26 19.26 0.85
N PHE A 25 -0.19 19.54 0.11
CA PHE A 25 1.12 18.94 0.38
C PHE A 25 1.97 19.96 1.15
N GLY A 26 2.48 19.58 2.33
CA GLY A 26 3.48 20.36 3.07
C GLY A 26 4.74 20.59 2.21
N GLN A 27 5.55 21.55 2.61
CA GLN A 27 6.85 21.78 1.95
C GLN A 27 7.64 20.46 1.96
N THR A 28 8.09 20.02 0.77
CA THR A 28 8.91 18.82 0.63
C THR A 28 10.22 19.07 1.38
N PRO A 29 10.55 18.31 2.43
CA PRO A 29 11.89 18.41 3.00
C PRO A 29 12.90 18.13 1.89
N ALA A 30 13.96 18.95 1.78
CA ALA A 30 15.01 18.84 0.75
C ALA A 30 15.67 17.43 0.68
N ASP A 31 15.40 16.58 1.66
CA ASP A 31 15.99 15.28 1.92
C ASP A 31 15.08 14.08 1.54
N THR A 32 13.94 14.28 0.87
CA THR A 32 13.06 13.16 0.47
C THR A 32 13.48 12.48 -0.83
N ALA A 33 14.36 13.09 -1.61
CA ALA A 33 14.87 12.52 -2.88
C ALA A 33 15.52 11.14 -2.70
N ARG A 34 16.10 10.86 -1.54
CA ARG A 34 16.73 9.56 -1.22
C ARG A 34 15.75 8.40 -1.12
N TYR A 35 14.44 8.65 -1.08
CA TYR A 35 13.38 7.63 -1.07
C TYR A 35 12.80 7.37 -2.46
N GLU A 36 13.27 8.08 -3.49
CA GLU A 36 12.78 7.92 -4.85
C GLU A 36 13.29 6.63 -5.51
N THR A 37 12.41 6.05 -6.31
CA THR A 37 12.69 4.84 -7.09
C THR A 37 12.29 5.06 -8.56
N PRO A 38 12.97 5.96 -9.29
CA PRO A 38 12.54 6.39 -10.62
C PRO A 38 12.76 5.37 -11.73
N TYR A 39 13.53 4.30 -11.47
CA TYR A 39 13.92 3.34 -12.50
C TYR A 39 13.01 2.12 -12.48
N LYS A 40 11.92 2.17 -13.24
CA LYS A 40 10.97 1.05 -13.39
C LYS A 40 11.61 -0.09 -14.19
N TYR A 41 11.32 -1.34 -13.78
CA TYR A 41 11.72 -2.53 -14.53
C TYR A 41 10.97 -2.66 -15.86
N GLY A 42 9.75 -2.13 -15.92
CA GLY A 42 8.94 -2.05 -17.14
C GLY A 42 8.27 -3.36 -17.56
N ARG A 43 8.37 -4.43 -16.75
CA ARG A 43 7.72 -5.71 -16.95
C ARG A 43 7.11 -6.21 -15.65
N LEU A 44 6.13 -7.11 -15.73
CA LEU A 44 5.66 -7.83 -14.55
C LEU A 44 6.74 -8.83 -14.09
N VAL A 45 6.96 -8.86 -12.77
CA VAL A 45 7.85 -9.84 -12.11
C VAL A 45 7.05 -10.99 -11.50
N LEU A 46 5.74 -10.79 -11.29
CA LEU A 46 4.81 -11.84 -10.88
C LEU A 46 3.46 -11.61 -11.56
N GLU A 47 2.92 -12.68 -12.16
CA GLU A 47 1.66 -12.65 -12.90
C GLU A 47 0.68 -13.70 -12.36
N ALA A 48 -0.60 -13.58 -12.71
CA ALA A 48 -1.61 -14.59 -12.46
C ALA A 48 -1.20 -15.94 -13.08
N SER A 49 -1.62 -17.04 -12.49
CA SER A 49 -1.43 -18.38 -13.05
C SER A 49 -2.31 -18.57 -14.29
N LYS A 50 -1.81 -19.33 -15.26
CA LYS A 50 -2.55 -19.63 -16.49
C LYS A 50 -3.53 -20.80 -16.32
N GLU A 51 -3.35 -21.60 -15.27
CA GLU A 51 -4.23 -22.71 -14.93
C GLU A 51 -5.54 -22.15 -14.34
N PRO A 52 -6.70 -22.43 -14.98
CA PRO A 52 -7.99 -21.83 -14.59
C PRO A 52 -8.41 -22.10 -13.15
N GLU A 53 -8.04 -23.26 -12.61
CA GLU A 53 -8.38 -23.70 -11.25
C GLU A 53 -7.36 -23.25 -10.19
N ALA A 54 -6.30 -22.53 -10.59
CA ALA A 54 -5.33 -22.04 -9.64
C ALA A 54 -5.94 -20.96 -8.74
N PHE A 55 -5.54 -20.93 -7.46
CA PHE A 55 -6.00 -19.95 -6.49
C PHE A 55 -5.69 -18.48 -6.86
N ASP A 56 -4.79 -18.30 -7.82
CA ASP A 56 -4.33 -17.00 -8.33
C ASP A 56 -4.53 -16.88 -9.86
N SER A 57 -5.55 -17.56 -10.39
CA SER A 57 -5.80 -17.64 -11.84
C SER A 57 -6.31 -16.35 -12.48
N ARG A 58 -6.86 -15.41 -11.68
CA ARG A 58 -7.42 -14.16 -12.20
C ARG A 58 -6.47 -12.99 -12.03
N THR A 59 -5.99 -12.75 -10.80
CA THR A 59 -5.09 -11.63 -10.51
C THR A 59 -4.13 -11.97 -9.38
N VAL A 60 -2.99 -11.28 -9.35
CA VAL A 60 -2.08 -11.15 -8.20
C VAL A 60 -1.90 -9.68 -7.88
N ASP A 61 -1.84 -9.35 -6.57
CA ASP A 61 -1.90 -7.98 -6.05
C ASP A 61 -1.17 -7.87 -4.72
N CYS A 62 -1.03 -6.67 -4.17
CA CYS A 62 -0.55 -6.38 -2.81
C CYS A 62 0.74 -7.15 -2.46
N PRO A 63 1.86 -6.85 -3.11
CA PRO A 63 3.14 -7.48 -2.78
C PRO A 63 3.57 -7.12 -1.36
N PHE A 64 4.14 -8.08 -0.64
CA PHE A 64 4.90 -7.83 0.57
C PHE A 64 6.20 -8.63 0.50
N VAL A 65 7.32 -7.93 0.34
CA VAL A 65 8.65 -8.54 0.13
C VAL A 65 9.43 -8.54 1.43
N PHE A 66 10.13 -9.64 1.69
CA PHE A 66 10.98 -9.84 2.86
C PHE A 66 12.16 -10.78 2.54
N HIS A 67 13.16 -10.77 3.40
CA HIS A 67 14.32 -11.65 3.33
C HIS A 67 14.31 -12.68 4.46
N HIS A 68 14.62 -13.93 4.15
CA HIS A 68 14.73 -15.01 5.13
C HIS A 68 15.67 -16.10 4.62
N ASP A 69 16.57 -16.60 5.46
CA ASP A 69 17.50 -17.70 5.18
C ASP A 69 18.23 -17.55 3.82
N GLY A 70 18.78 -16.33 3.58
CA GLY A 70 19.59 -16.05 2.39
C GLY A 70 18.80 -15.86 1.10
N ARG A 71 17.47 -15.80 1.13
CA ARG A 71 16.60 -15.66 -0.03
C ARG A 71 15.52 -14.60 0.20
N PHE A 72 15.10 -13.94 -0.87
CA PHE A 72 13.92 -13.09 -0.86
C PHE A 72 12.66 -13.89 -1.06
N TYR A 73 11.60 -13.47 -0.37
CA TYR A 73 10.26 -13.99 -0.49
C TYR A 73 9.28 -12.83 -0.70
N MET A 74 8.15 -13.16 -1.33
CA MET A 74 7.03 -12.24 -1.51
C MET A 74 5.75 -12.96 -1.15
N THR A 75 4.99 -12.46 -0.14
CA THR A 75 3.57 -12.80 -0.10
C THR A 75 2.83 -11.89 -1.07
N TYR A 76 1.78 -12.41 -1.68
CA TYR A 76 0.90 -11.67 -2.59
C TYR A 76 -0.54 -12.09 -2.39
N VAL A 77 -1.43 -11.13 -2.53
CA VAL A 77 -2.87 -11.39 -2.51
C VAL A 77 -3.28 -11.90 -3.89
N SER A 78 -4.02 -12.99 -3.92
CA SER A 78 -4.49 -13.64 -5.12
C SER A 78 -6.01 -13.59 -5.23
N TRP A 79 -6.52 -13.66 -6.45
CA TRP A 79 -7.95 -13.72 -6.75
C TRP A 79 -8.21 -14.82 -7.78
N ASP A 80 -9.14 -15.73 -7.48
CA ASP A 80 -9.55 -16.85 -8.32
C ASP A 80 -10.95 -16.67 -8.96
N GLY A 81 -11.57 -15.52 -8.73
CA GLY A 81 -12.95 -15.24 -9.15
C GLY A 81 -13.99 -15.44 -8.03
N THR A 82 -13.59 -16.01 -6.90
CA THR A 82 -14.47 -16.26 -5.75
C THR A 82 -14.11 -15.38 -4.56
N GLY A 83 -12.82 -15.31 -4.19
CA GLY A 83 -12.36 -14.53 -3.04
C GLY A 83 -10.83 -14.54 -2.91
N TYR A 84 -10.33 -13.70 -2.02
CA TYR A 84 -8.90 -13.58 -1.78
C TYR A 84 -8.32 -14.78 -1.05
N GLN A 85 -7.10 -15.13 -1.44
CA GLN A 85 -6.20 -16.05 -0.77
C GLN A 85 -4.78 -15.45 -0.83
N THR A 86 -3.82 -16.02 -0.08
CA THR A 86 -2.46 -15.50 -0.07
C THR A 86 -1.48 -16.51 -0.61
N GLY A 87 -0.72 -16.10 -1.62
CA GLY A 87 0.38 -16.87 -2.18
C GLY A 87 1.73 -16.48 -1.63
N LEU A 88 2.72 -17.36 -1.82
CA LEU A 88 4.13 -17.13 -1.55
C LEU A 88 4.93 -17.35 -2.82
N ALA A 89 5.89 -16.47 -3.07
CA ALA A 89 6.89 -16.63 -4.11
C ALA A 89 8.29 -16.39 -3.54
N SER A 90 9.33 -16.94 -4.17
CA SER A 90 10.73 -16.76 -3.77
C SER A 90 11.59 -16.26 -4.92
N SER A 91 12.68 -15.55 -4.59
CA SER A 91 13.63 -14.99 -5.56
C SER A 91 15.04 -14.90 -4.97
N ASN A 92 16.05 -15.01 -5.82
CA ASN A 92 17.44 -14.73 -5.44
C ASN A 92 17.92 -13.34 -5.89
N ASN A 93 17.14 -12.64 -6.74
CA ASN A 93 17.59 -11.40 -7.38
C ASN A 93 16.51 -10.30 -7.44
N LEU A 94 15.35 -10.51 -6.80
CA LEU A 94 14.24 -9.55 -6.73
C LEU A 94 13.48 -9.28 -8.06
N VAL A 95 13.82 -9.98 -9.13
CA VAL A 95 13.16 -9.83 -10.44
C VAL A 95 12.64 -11.17 -11.01
N ASP A 96 13.35 -12.26 -10.76
CA ASP A 96 12.94 -13.60 -11.17
C ASP A 96 12.29 -14.32 -9.98
N TRP A 97 10.97 -14.47 -10.04
CA TRP A 97 10.19 -15.02 -8.93
C TRP A 97 9.60 -16.39 -9.27
N LYS A 98 9.78 -17.33 -8.36
CA LYS A 98 9.17 -18.66 -8.40
C LYS A 98 8.02 -18.73 -7.41
N LYS A 99 6.81 -19.08 -7.87
CA LYS A 99 5.66 -19.34 -6.99
C LYS A 99 5.90 -20.61 -6.17
N GLU A 100 5.76 -20.51 -4.86
CA GLU A 100 5.88 -21.65 -3.91
C GLU A 100 4.52 -22.26 -3.56
N GLY A 101 3.42 -21.53 -3.77
CA GLY A 101 2.06 -21.98 -3.58
C GLY A 101 1.21 -21.06 -2.70
N CYS A 102 0.01 -21.56 -2.38
CA CYS A 102 -0.93 -20.85 -1.50
C CYS A 102 -0.63 -21.20 -0.03
N ILE A 103 -0.31 -20.18 0.77
CA ILE A 103 0.05 -20.34 2.19
C ILE A 103 -1.08 -19.97 3.16
N LEU A 104 -2.07 -19.20 2.69
CA LEU A 104 -3.22 -18.81 3.51
C LEU A 104 -4.48 -18.95 2.68
N ARG A 105 -5.29 -19.98 3.02
CA ARG A 105 -6.49 -20.35 2.29
C ARG A 105 -7.74 -19.90 3.00
N ARG A 106 -8.80 -19.66 2.24
CA ARG A 106 -10.17 -19.52 2.77
C ARG A 106 -10.54 -20.79 3.55
N ASP A 107 -11.21 -20.61 4.67
CA ASP A 107 -11.78 -21.70 5.45
C ASP A 107 -13.30 -21.62 5.44
N PRO A 108 -14.00 -22.49 4.69
CA PRO A 108 -15.46 -22.50 4.60
C PRO A 108 -16.18 -22.67 5.94
N SER A 109 -15.51 -23.23 6.96
CA SER A 109 -16.06 -23.42 8.30
C SER A 109 -15.93 -22.18 9.17
N SER A 110 -15.02 -21.26 8.85
CA SER A 110 -14.75 -20.04 9.62
C SER A 110 -15.77 -18.93 9.28
N PRO A 111 -16.40 -18.32 10.27
CA PRO A 111 -17.26 -17.15 10.03
C PRO A 111 -16.48 -15.92 9.55
N VAL A 112 -15.16 -15.87 9.76
CA VAL A 112 -14.30 -14.74 9.43
C VAL A 112 -13.63 -14.91 8.07
N THR A 113 -13.07 -16.09 7.79
CA THR A 113 -12.22 -16.32 6.61
C THR A 113 -12.87 -17.14 5.51
N ARG A 114 -14.17 -17.39 5.62
CA ARG A 114 -14.94 -18.20 4.68
C ARG A 114 -14.82 -17.79 3.22
N TYR A 115 -14.85 -16.50 2.96
CA TYR A 115 -14.90 -15.95 1.62
C TYR A 115 -13.59 -15.34 1.16
N ASN A 116 -12.86 -14.72 2.09
CA ASN A 116 -11.64 -13.99 1.78
C ASN A 116 -10.67 -14.05 2.94
N ILE A 117 -9.39 -14.21 2.63
CA ILE A 117 -8.31 -14.00 3.60
C ILE A 117 -7.07 -13.51 2.86
N ALA A 118 -6.55 -12.35 3.26
CA ALA A 118 -5.40 -11.74 2.64
C ALA A 118 -4.38 -11.33 3.70
N MET A 119 -3.19 -11.94 3.69
CA MET A 119 -2.06 -11.53 4.53
C MET A 119 -1.24 -10.48 3.79
N ASN A 120 -1.05 -9.32 4.41
CA ASN A 120 -0.37 -8.20 3.80
C ASN A 120 0.98 -7.89 4.45
N TRP A 121 1.27 -8.45 5.62
CA TRP A 121 2.49 -8.16 6.34
C TRP A 121 2.90 -9.32 7.26
N ILE A 122 4.21 -9.54 7.39
CA ILE A 122 4.83 -10.38 8.42
C ILE A 122 5.86 -9.49 9.15
N VAL A 123 5.96 -9.60 10.46
CA VAL A 123 6.92 -8.78 11.25
C VAL A 123 8.34 -9.03 10.77
N ARG A 124 8.99 -7.95 10.34
CA ARG A 124 10.35 -7.96 9.79
C ARG A 124 11.15 -6.76 10.30
N ALA A 125 12.43 -6.70 9.96
CA ALA A 125 13.22 -5.48 10.07
C ALA A 125 12.61 -4.39 9.16
N ASN A 126 12.28 -3.24 9.75
CA ASN A 126 11.63 -2.13 9.05
C ASN A 126 12.56 -0.90 8.92
N GLU A 127 13.85 -1.07 9.19
CA GLU A 127 14.86 -0.05 8.94
C GLU A 127 14.97 0.19 7.43
N MET A 128 15.07 1.45 7.01
CA MET A 128 15.09 1.86 5.59
C MET A 128 16.18 1.15 4.77
N ARG A 129 17.29 0.77 5.40
CA ARG A 129 18.41 0.08 4.73
C ARG A 129 18.49 -1.40 5.06
N SER A 130 17.35 -2.01 5.40
CA SER A 130 17.22 -3.45 5.61
C SER A 130 16.65 -4.13 4.37
N ALA A 131 17.07 -5.37 4.12
CA ALA A 131 16.44 -6.24 3.13
C ALA A 131 15.07 -6.76 3.61
N GLY A 132 14.63 -6.34 4.80
CA GLY A 132 13.39 -6.79 5.41
C GLY A 132 13.52 -8.18 6.01
N GLU A 133 14.59 -8.44 6.77
CA GLU A 133 14.81 -9.71 7.44
C GLU A 133 13.68 -10.02 8.41
N LEU A 134 13.11 -11.22 8.31
CA LEU A 134 12.03 -11.64 9.19
C LEU A 134 12.47 -11.68 10.65
N LYS A 135 11.61 -11.23 11.53
CA LYS A 135 11.79 -11.30 12.99
C LYS A 135 10.79 -12.30 13.58
N LYS A 136 11.27 -13.14 14.50
CA LYS A 136 10.39 -14.00 15.29
C LYS A 136 9.87 -13.25 16.51
N VAL A 137 8.58 -13.34 16.72
CA VAL A 137 7.88 -12.84 17.91
C VAL A 137 7.48 -14.05 18.73
N ARG A 138 7.94 -14.13 19.98
CA ARG A 138 7.69 -15.31 20.85
C ARG A 138 8.08 -16.65 20.18
N GLY A 139 9.19 -16.65 19.43
CA GLY A 139 9.71 -17.83 18.75
C GLY A 139 9.03 -18.20 17.42
N ARG A 140 7.99 -17.48 16.98
CA ARG A 140 7.22 -17.74 15.77
C ARG A 140 7.19 -16.53 14.84
N PHE A 141 6.89 -16.72 13.58
CA PHE A 141 6.57 -15.64 12.65
C PHE A 141 5.17 -15.11 12.95
N LEU A 142 5.03 -13.79 12.98
CA LEU A 142 3.76 -13.10 13.20
C LEU A 142 3.34 -12.40 11.92
N GLY A 143 2.25 -12.85 11.33
CA GLY A 143 1.60 -12.23 10.19
C GLY A 143 0.35 -11.44 10.60
N VAL A 144 -0.08 -10.53 9.72
CA VAL A 144 -1.32 -9.76 9.86
C VAL A 144 -2.17 -9.95 8.62
N TYR A 145 -3.42 -10.31 8.81
CA TYR A 145 -4.38 -10.51 7.73
C TYR A 145 -5.56 -9.56 7.81
N HIS A 146 -6.26 -9.40 6.71
CA HIS A 146 -7.61 -8.89 6.68
C HIS A 146 -8.54 -9.89 6.00
N ALA A 147 -9.83 -9.85 6.36
CA ALA A 147 -10.83 -10.73 5.78
C ALA A 147 -12.16 -9.99 5.59
N TYR A 148 -12.77 -10.14 4.41
CA TYR A 148 -14.10 -9.63 4.12
C TYR A 148 -15.16 -10.66 4.46
N PRO A 149 -16.30 -10.24 5.06
CA PRO A 149 -17.31 -11.18 5.56
C PRO A 149 -18.19 -11.81 4.48
N ASN A 150 -18.22 -11.23 3.27
CA ASN A 150 -19.11 -11.67 2.19
C ASN A 150 -18.36 -12.20 0.98
N ALA A 151 -19.04 -13.01 0.18
CA ALA A 151 -18.53 -13.47 -1.12
C ALA A 151 -18.44 -12.29 -2.10
N GLY A 152 -17.44 -12.32 -2.97
CA GLY A 152 -17.21 -11.29 -3.97
C GLY A 152 -15.93 -10.50 -3.74
N LEU A 153 -15.73 -9.50 -4.59
CA LEU A 153 -14.55 -8.64 -4.55
C LEU A 153 -14.74 -7.53 -3.50
N GLU A 154 -14.06 -7.67 -2.35
CA GLU A 154 -14.05 -6.67 -1.26
C GLU A 154 -15.45 -6.35 -0.70
N GLU A 155 -16.29 -7.38 -0.58
CA GLU A 155 -17.66 -7.21 -0.15
C GLU A 155 -17.81 -7.23 1.38
N GLY A 156 -18.42 -6.16 1.89
CA GLY A 156 -18.71 -5.96 3.31
C GLY A 156 -17.58 -5.32 4.11
N PRO A 157 -17.80 -5.09 5.41
CA PRO A 157 -16.82 -4.48 6.29
C PRO A 157 -15.75 -5.49 6.72
N ALA A 158 -14.56 -5.40 6.14
CA ALA A 158 -13.45 -6.28 6.50
C ALA A 158 -12.94 -6.01 7.92
N VAL A 159 -12.36 -7.06 8.51
CA VAL A 159 -11.72 -7.06 9.83
C VAL A 159 -10.23 -7.34 9.69
N ILE A 160 -9.44 -6.98 10.70
CA ILE A 160 -8.00 -7.28 10.76
C ILE A 160 -7.73 -8.24 11.92
N GLY A 161 -6.89 -9.25 11.66
CA GLY A 161 -6.46 -10.22 12.65
C GLY A 161 -4.98 -10.59 12.53
N LEU A 162 -4.49 -11.31 13.51
CA LEU A 162 -3.14 -11.84 13.57
C LEU A 162 -3.11 -13.31 13.14
N CYS A 163 -2.00 -13.73 12.54
CA CYS A 163 -1.75 -15.14 12.25
C CYS A 163 -0.31 -15.54 12.59
N TRP A 164 -0.07 -16.80 12.91
CA TRP A 164 1.19 -17.28 13.41
C TRP A 164 1.68 -18.48 12.65
N SER A 165 2.99 -18.54 12.40
CA SER A 165 3.63 -19.68 11.71
C SER A 165 4.99 -20.00 12.32
N SER A 166 5.39 -21.26 12.24
CA SER A 166 6.74 -21.72 12.57
C SER A 166 7.63 -21.89 11.32
N ASP A 167 7.02 -22.02 10.13
CA ASP A 167 7.67 -22.47 8.89
C ASP A 167 7.33 -21.62 7.64
N LEU A 168 6.52 -20.56 7.79
CA LEU A 168 6.01 -19.68 6.74
C LEU A 168 4.99 -20.34 5.77
N MET A 169 4.79 -21.64 5.86
CA MET A 169 3.88 -22.38 4.97
C MET A 169 2.53 -22.68 5.61
N HIS A 170 2.54 -22.93 6.93
CA HIS A 170 1.34 -23.26 7.70
C HIS A 170 1.07 -22.16 8.74
N TRP A 171 -0.13 -21.59 8.69
CA TRP A 171 -0.52 -20.44 9.49
C TRP A 171 -1.72 -20.75 10.37
N GLU A 172 -1.59 -20.45 11.66
CA GLU A 172 -2.68 -20.45 12.61
C GLU A 172 -3.34 -19.08 12.65
N ILE A 173 -4.63 -19.03 12.35
CA ILE A 173 -5.41 -17.79 12.30
C ILE A 173 -5.97 -17.51 13.70
N ALA A 174 -5.67 -16.34 14.24
CA ALA A 174 -6.29 -15.84 15.46
C ALA A 174 -7.56 -15.05 15.15
N ASP A 175 -8.41 -14.87 16.16
CA ASP A 175 -9.58 -13.99 16.05
C ASP A 175 -9.19 -12.57 15.68
N PRO A 176 -10.05 -11.83 14.97
CA PRO A 176 -9.80 -10.43 14.62
C PRO A 176 -9.49 -9.58 15.85
N CYS A 177 -8.39 -8.81 15.76
CA CYS A 177 -7.94 -7.88 16.79
C CYS A 177 -8.45 -6.45 16.59
N LEU A 178 -8.83 -6.08 15.37
CA LEU A 178 -9.50 -4.82 15.06
C LEU A 178 -10.75 -5.08 14.23
N ARG A 179 -11.86 -4.51 14.66
CA ARG A 179 -13.16 -4.60 13.99
C ARG A 179 -13.68 -3.19 13.66
N PRO A 180 -14.33 -2.98 12.51
CA PRO A 180 -14.83 -1.65 12.12
C PRO A 180 -15.95 -1.14 13.04
N GLU A 181 -16.76 -2.03 13.62
CA GLU A 181 -17.84 -1.67 14.55
C GLU A 181 -17.35 -1.06 15.86
N ASP A 182 -16.09 -1.34 16.27
CA ASP A 182 -15.47 -0.81 17.49
C ASP A 182 -14.77 0.53 17.24
N GLY A 183 -14.81 1.03 16.02
CA GLY A 183 -14.07 2.21 15.59
C GLY A 183 -14.93 3.46 15.38
N ALA A 184 -14.30 4.52 14.90
CA ALA A 184 -14.96 5.78 14.59
C ALA A 184 -15.71 5.71 13.23
N ALA A 185 -16.55 6.71 12.96
CA ALA A 185 -17.39 6.74 11.75
C ALA A 185 -16.59 6.65 10.44
N TRP A 186 -15.35 7.15 10.38
CA TRP A 186 -14.51 7.14 9.19
C TRP A 186 -14.00 5.73 8.81
N GLU A 187 -14.04 4.76 9.75
CA GLU A 187 -13.54 3.39 9.58
C GLU A 187 -14.63 2.31 9.63
N ASN A 188 -15.90 2.69 9.83
CA ASN A 188 -17.01 1.75 10.03
C ASN A 188 -17.44 0.99 8.76
N GLY A 189 -16.89 1.31 7.60
CA GLY A 189 -17.09 0.60 6.34
C GLY A 189 -16.16 -0.58 6.12
N GLY A 190 -15.15 -0.75 6.97
CA GLY A 190 -14.20 -1.88 6.92
C GLY A 190 -12.75 -1.45 7.13
N LEU A 191 -11.95 -2.39 7.64
CA LEU A 191 -10.52 -2.25 7.92
C LEU A 191 -9.75 -3.27 7.09
N TYR A 192 -8.69 -2.86 6.37
CA TYR A 192 -7.94 -3.77 5.49
C TYR A 192 -6.52 -3.30 5.22
N LYS A 193 -5.75 -4.11 4.49
CA LYS A 193 -4.36 -3.82 4.08
C LYS A 193 -3.46 -3.43 5.25
N PRO A 194 -3.37 -4.26 6.31
CA PRO A 194 -2.56 -3.94 7.47
C PRO A 194 -1.05 -3.97 7.18
N CYS A 195 -0.32 -3.05 7.84
CA CYS A 195 1.13 -3.00 7.93
C CYS A 195 1.54 -2.95 9.40
N LEU A 196 2.25 -3.96 9.90
CA LEU A 196 2.61 -4.09 11.32
C LEU A 196 4.10 -3.82 11.53
N VAL A 197 4.41 -2.71 12.19
CA VAL A 197 5.79 -2.31 12.53
C VAL A 197 6.02 -2.49 14.02
N GLU A 198 7.00 -3.31 14.39
CA GLU A 198 7.52 -3.34 15.75
C GLU A 198 8.65 -2.29 15.87
N HIS A 199 8.53 -1.38 16.81
CA HIS A 199 9.54 -0.39 17.11
C HIS A 199 9.67 -0.14 18.60
N ARG A 200 10.86 -0.43 19.17
CA ARG A 200 11.18 -0.22 20.59
C ARG A 200 10.19 -0.87 21.55
N GLY A 201 9.76 -2.09 21.23
CA GLY A 201 8.85 -2.86 22.07
C GLY A 201 7.36 -2.52 21.92
N THR A 202 7.01 -1.58 21.05
CA THR A 202 5.62 -1.24 20.71
C THR A 202 5.32 -1.70 19.30
N TYR A 203 4.18 -2.34 19.10
CA TYR A 203 3.64 -2.72 17.80
C TYR A 203 2.71 -1.61 17.30
N HIS A 204 3.00 -1.08 16.12
CA HIS A 204 2.16 -0.11 15.42
C HIS A 204 1.51 -0.78 14.23
N LEU A 205 0.20 -0.94 14.27
CA LEU A 205 -0.59 -1.54 13.20
C LEU A 205 -1.25 -0.41 12.41
N PHE A 206 -0.67 -0.11 11.25
CA PHE A 206 -1.27 0.80 10.27
C PHE A 206 -2.26 0.02 9.42
N TYR A 207 -3.37 0.65 9.06
CA TYR A 207 -4.44 0.00 8.31
C TYR A 207 -5.20 0.99 7.46
N ASN A 208 -5.74 0.48 6.35
CA ASN A 208 -6.72 1.23 5.59
C ASN A 208 -8.08 1.11 6.24
N ALA A 209 -8.85 2.17 6.12
CA ALA A 209 -10.25 2.13 6.47
C ALA A 209 -11.10 2.95 5.50
N LYS A 210 -12.34 2.53 5.34
CA LYS A 210 -13.36 3.26 4.57
C LYS A 210 -14.58 3.59 5.40
N THR A 211 -15.20 4.72 5.10
CA THR A 211 -16.49 5.08 5.68
C THR A 211 -17.59 4.23 5.03
N LYS A 212 -18.55 3.74 5.82
CA LYS A 212 -19.76 3.12 5.29
C LYS A 212 -20.61 4.16 4.56
N GLY A 213 -20.96 3.90 3.31
CA GLY A 213 -21.79 4.82 2.53
C GLY A 213 -21.51 4.81 1.03
N ALA A 214 -22.11 5.75 0.30
CA ALA A 214 -22.20 5.72 -1.16
C ALA A 214 -20.89 6.02 -1.92
N ARG A 215 -19.95 6.75 -1.32
CA ARG A 215 -18.69 7.10 -1.98
C ARG A 215 -17.52 6.38 -1.32
N TRP A 216 -16.89 5.50 -2.05
CA TRP A 216 -15.71 4.80 -1.59
C TRP A 216 -14.50 5.76 -1.49
N ARG A 217 -14.08 6.00 -0.27
CA ARG A 217 -12.86 6.75 0.09
C ARG A 217 -12.09 5.95 1.13
N GLU A 218 -10.77 5.93 0.98
CA GLU A 218 -9.89 5.21 1.90
C GLU A 218 -8.90 6.16 2.54
N GLN A 219 -8.63 5.93 3.82
CA GLN A 219 -7.67 6.67 4.61
C GLN A 219 -6.86 5.70 5.46
N THR A 220 -5.67 6.12 5.88
CA THR A 220 -4.83 5.30 6.75
C THR A 220 -4.98 5.71 8.19
N GLY A 221 -5.21 4.74 9.07
CA GLY A 221 -5.17 4.90 10.53
C GLY A 221 -4.07 4.06 11.16
N VAL A 222 -3.89 4.22 12.46
CA VAL A 222 -2.95 3.45 13.27
C VAL A 222 -3.55 3.06 14.61
N ALA A 223 -3.27 1.83 15.03
CA ALA A 223 -3.49 1.34 16.40
C ALA A 223 -2.17 0.81 16.95
N SER A 224 -1.97 0.90 18.26
CA SER A 224 -0.76 0.45 18.93
C SER A 224 -1.05 -0.58 20.01
N SER A 225 -0.09 -1.49 20.24
CA SER A 225 -0.15 -2.54 21.26
C SER A 225 1.25 -2.84 21.80
N ASN A 226 1.37 -3.15 23.09
CA ASN A 226 2.60 -3.67 23.68
C ASN A 226 2.54 -5.18 23.93
N ASP A 227 1.37 -5.79 23.81
CA ASP A 227 1.12 -7.21 24.16
C ASP A 227 0.50 -8.04 23.03
N LEU A 228 0.17 -7.41 21.88
CA LEU A 228 -0.53 -8.02 20.73
C LEU A 228 -1.96 -8.53 21.04
N LYS A 229 -2.50 -8.18 22.20
CA LYS A 229 -3.85 -8.54 22.67
C LYS A 229 -4.74 -7.31 22.76
N SER A 230 -4.22 -6.26 23.41
CA SER A 230 -4.92 -5.00 23.63
C SER A 230 -4.45 -3.97 22.62
N TRP A 231 -5.34 -3.49 21.79
CA TRP A 231 -5.04 -2.51 20.73
C TRP A 231 -5.71 -1.18 21.03
N LYS A 232 -4.92 -0.12 21.07
CA LYS A 232 -5.43 1.25 21.23
C LYS A 232 -5.32 1.99 19.89
N ARG A 233 -6.46 2.36 19.31
CA ARG A 233 -6.52 3.27 18.16
C ARG A 233 -6.00 4.64 18.54
N TYR A 234 -5.23 5.26 17.67
CA TYR A 234 -4.80 6.64 17.86
C TYR A 234 -6.01 7.58 17.78
N GLU A 235 -6.17 8.46 18.77
CA GLU A 235 -7.34 9.35 18.87
C GLU A 235 -7.40 10.40 17.73
N GLY A 236 -6.24 10.77 17.17
CA GLY A 236 -6.12 11.65 16.01
C GLY A 236 -6.27 10.99 14.64
N ASN A 237 -6.68 9.71 14.57
CA ASN A 237 -6.92 9.05 13.28
C ASN A 237 -7.98 9.78 12.43
N PRO A 238 -7.85 9.77 11.09
CA PRO A 238 -6.83 9.07 10.30
C PRO A 238 -5.46 9.77 10.34
N THR A 239 -4.38 8.98 10.44
CA THR A 239 -3.01 9.49 10.45
C THR A 239 -2.56 9.98 9.06
N ILE A 240 -3.06 9.37 7.97
CA ILE A 240 -2.92 9.88 6.61
C ILE A 240 -4.34 10.06 6.03
N PRO A 241 -4.95 11.26 6.19
CA PRO A 241 -6.27 11.54 5.64
C PRO A 241 -6.22 11.71 4.12
N ASN A 242 -7.39 11.62 3.46
CA ASN A 242 -7.50 12.03 2.07
C ASN A 242 -7.03 13.48 1.88
N GLY A 243 -6.45 13.78 0.74
CA GLY A 243 -6.11 15.14 0.35
C GLY A 243 -7.34 15.96 -0.08
N PRO A 244 -7.17 17.27 -0.29
CA PRO A 244 -8.23 18.15 -0.78
C PRO A 244 -8.63 17.81 -2.22
N ALA A 245 -9.71 18.44 -2.69
CA ALA A 245 -10.17 18.30 -4.06
C ALA A 245 -9.06 18.63 -5.07
N GLY A 246 -8.87 17.75 -6.05
CA GLY A 246 -7.84 17.84 -7.08
C GLY A 246 -6.46 17.31 -6.68
N SER A 247 -6.27 16.86 -5.44
CA SER A 247 -5.01 16.21 -5.04
C SER A 247 -4.91 14.78 -5.57
N TRP A 248 -3.68 14.24 -5.63
CA TRP A 248 -3.42 12.88 -6.11
C TRP A 248 -4.02 11.80 -5.22
N ASP A 249 -4.33 12.12 -3.97
CA ASP A 249 -4.89 11.22 -2.97
C ASP A 249 -6.27 11.68 -2.44
N GLU A 250 -7.00 12.42 -3.27
CA GLU A 250 -8.35 12.90 -2.92
C GLU A 250 -9.31 11.76 -2.56
N ARG A 251 -9.18 10.61 -3.23
CA ARG A 251 -10.05 9.45 -2.98
C ARG A 251 -9.43 8.45 -2.02
N PHE A 252 -8.17 8.07 -2.26
CA PHE A 252 -7.47 7.08 -1.44
C PHE A 252 -6.11 7.63 -1.00
N ALA A 253 -5.83 7.45 0.30
CA ALA A 253 -4.56 7.64 0.97
C ALA A 253 -4.34 6.40 1.85
N SER A 254 -3.88 5.29 1.25
CA SER A 254 -4.05 3.94 1.79
C SER A 254 -2.86 3.00 1.51
N ASP A 255 -2.97 1.73 1.86
CA ASP A 255 -1.97 0.65 1.66
C ASP A 255 -0.54 1.07 2.08
N PRO A 256 -0.31 1.47 3.35
CA PRO A 256 0.98 1.97 3.76
C PRO A 256 2.02 0.85 3.84
N CYS A 257 3.21 1.11 3.28
CA CYS A 257 4.44 0.41 3.62
C CYS A 257 5.29 1.35 4.46
N VAL A 258 5.46 1.02 5.75
CA VAL A 258 6.08 1.93 6.72
C VAL A 258 7.47 1.42 7.09
N LEU A 259 8.47 2.28 6.88
CA LEU A 259 9.87 2.03 7.23
C LEU A 259 10.39 3.11 8.17
N VAL A 260 11.49 2.81 8.88
CA VAL A 260 12.14 3.72 9.81
C VAL A 260 13.53 4.08 9.31
N ASP A 261 13.84 5.37 9.18
CA ASP A 261 15.13 5.89 8.74
C ASP A 261 15.73 6.81 9.81
N GLY A 262 16.49 6.21 10.73
CA GLY A 262 16.98 6.89 11.92
C GLY A 262 15.84 7.28 12.86
N SER A 263 15.59 8.58 12.99
CA SER A 263 14.45 9.11 13.77
C SER A 263 13.20 9.38 12.93
N ARG A 264 13.22 9.07 11.64
CA ARG A 264 12.10 9.35 10.73
C ARG A 264 11.26 8.11 10.48
N TRP A 265 9.95 8.28 10.49
CA TRP A 265 8.96 7.33 10.00
C TRP A 265 8.64 7.69 8.56
N VAL A 266 8.83 6.76 7.64
CA VAL A 266 8.71 6.96 6.20
C VAL A 266 7.57 6.09 5.69
N PHE A 267 6.55 6.72 5.15
CA PHE A 267 5.32 6.09 4.68
C PHE A 267 5.32 6.14 3.15
N PHE A 268 5.51 5.02 2.52
CA PHE A 268 5.16 4.82 1.12
C PHE A 268 3.68 4.43 1.11
N TYR A 269 2.85 5.14 0.37
CA TYR A 269 1.42 4.86 0.42
C TYR A 269 0.75 4.98 -0.95
N TYR A 270 -0.30 4.19 -1.13
CA TYR A 270 -1.15 4.18 -2.31
C TYR A 270 -2.06 5.40 -2.32
N SER A 271 -2.15 6.06 -3.47
CA SER A 271 -3.07 7.15 -3.72
C SER A 271 -3.97 6.88 -4.91
N LEU A 272 -5.20 7.37 -4.86
CA LEU A 272 -6.13 7.39 -5.99
C LEU A 272 -6.76 8.78 -6.11
N ASP A 273 -6.64 9.37 -7.30
CA ASP A 273 -7.30 10.63 -7.63
C ASP A 273 -8.72 10.44 -8.21
N THR A 274 -9.43 11.53 -8.44
CA THR A 274 -10.77 11.50 -9.06
C THR A 274 -10.76 11.20 -10.56
N ALA A 275 -9.61 11.32 -11.22
CA ALA A 275 -9.42 10.90 -12.61
C ALA A 275 -9.20 9.39 -12.75
N GLY A 276 -9.14 8.67 -11.63
CA GLY A 276 -8.95 7.22 -11.59
C GLY A 276 -7.50 6.79 -11.81
N LYS A 277 -6.51 7.66 -11.54
CA LYS A 277 -5.10 7.30 -11.56
C LYS A 277 -4.63 6.92 -10.17
N ALA A 278 -4.01 5.75 -10.07
CA ALA A 278 -3.44 5.23 -8.84
C ALA A 278 -1.91 5.26 -8.88
N ARG A 279 -1.30 5.78 -7.80
CA ARG A 279 0.15 6.03 -7.69
C ARG A 279 0.64 5.73 -6.30
N ASP A 280 1.94 5.57 -6.14
CA ASP A 280 2.56 5.54 -4.83
C ASP A 280 3.17 6.90 -4.47
N LEU A 281 2.80 7.41 -3.32
CA LEU A 281 3.22 8.68 -2.77
C LEU A 281 4.06 8.50 -1.50
N LEU A 282 4.51 9.62 -0.93
CA LEU A 282 5.37 9.66 0.24
C LEU A 282 4.77 10.56 1.33
N ALA A 283 4.86 10.09 2.58
CA ALA A 283 4.74 10.94 3.76
C ALA A 283 5.87 10.63 4.74
N VAL A 284 6.31 11.62 5.51
CA VAL A 284 7.42 11.49 6.46
C VAL A 284 7.07 12.17 7.76
N GLY A 285 7.33 11.51 8.89
CA GLY A 285 7.14 12.05 10.23
C GLY A 285 8.31 11.76 11.16
N THR A 286 8.31 12.36 12.33
CA THR A 286 9.25 12.06 13.43
C THR A 286 8.68 11.05 14.42
N ASP A 287 7.41 10.71 14.26
CA ASP A 287 6.67 9.71 15.02
C ASP A 287 5.67 8.96 14.11
N PRO A 288 5.06 7.87 14.56
CA PRO A 288 4.14 7.07 13.74
C PRO A 288 2.75 7.69 13.54
N PHE A 289 2.45 8.82 14.18
CA PHE A 289 1.11 9.38 14.27
C PHE A 289 0.90 10.64 13.40
N HIS A 290 1.97 11.39 13.12
CA HIS A 290 1.90 12.70 12.47
C HIS A 290 2.79 12.79 11.22
N PRO A 291 2.62 11.90 10.22
CA PRO A 291 3.38 12.04 8.98
C PRO A 291 2.88 13.24 8.16
N ALA A 292 3.82 14.05 7.69
CA ALA A 292 3.54 15.11 6.72
C ALA A 292 3.66 14.55 5.29
N LYS A 293 2.63 14.76 4.47
CA LYS A 293 2.64 14.37 3.06
C LYS A 293 3.69 15.18 2.29
N ALA A 294 4.51 14.50 1.52
CA ALA A 294 5.44 15.13 0.59
C ALA A 294 4.76 15.35 -0.77
N ALA A 295 5.05 16.50 -1.40
CA ALA A 295 4.59 16.78 -2.77
C ALA A 295 5.41 15.97 -3.79
N ARG A 296 5.32 14.63 -3.71
CA ARG A 296 6.19 13.74 -4.49
C ARG A 296 5.50 12.43 -4.86
N ILE A 297 5.52 12.11 -6.15
CA ILE A 297 5.11 10.80 -6.67
C ILE A 297 6.37 9.94 -6.72
N LEU A 298 6.31 8.76 -6.12
CA LEU A 298 7.42 7.79 -6.10
C LEU A 298 7.34 6.82 -7.27
N VAL A 299 6.13 6.34 -7.56
CA VAL A 299 5.85 5.49 -8.71
C VAL A 299 4.57 5.99 -9.36
N ASP A 300 4.68 6.58 -10.57
CA ASP A 300 3.54 7.05 -11.36
C ASP A 300 3.07 5.98 -12.35
N VAL A 301 1.87 6.14 -12.89
CA VAL A 301 1.41 5.32 -14.02
C VAL A 301 2.35 5.49 -15.22
N GLY A 302 2.52 4.42 -15.98
CA GLY A 302 3.32 4.45 -17.19
C GLY A 302 2.56 4.97 -18.42
N PRO A 303 3.25 5.14 -19.55
CA PRO A 303 2.62 5.54 -20.80
C PRO A 303 1.64 4.45 -21.30
N PRO A 304 0.73 4.80 -22.24
CA PRO A 304 -0.13 3.83 -22.88
C PRO A 304 0.65 2.64 -23.46
N GLY A 305 0.20 1.43 -23.14
CA GLY A 305 0.86 0.17 -23.57
C GLY A 305 1.87 -0.38 -22.56
N SER A 306 2.24 0.36 -21.51
CA SER A 306 3.04 -0.20 -20.41
C SER A 306 2.19 -1.09 -19.50
N VAL A 307 2.85 -1.98 -18.73
CA VAL A 307 2.20 -2.90 -17.79
C VAL A 307 1.44 -2.20 -16.66
N ASP A 308 1.72 -0.93 -16.41
CA ASP A 308 1.19 -0.10 -15.35
C ASP A 308 0.51 1.19 -15.87
N SER A 309 0.00 1.14 -17.11
CA SER A 309 -0.62 2.32 -17.75
C SER A 309 -1.92 2.79 -17.10
N THR A 310 -2.54 1.97 -16.23
CA THR A 310 -3.76 2.32 -15.51
C THR A 310 -3.50 2.60 -14.03
N TYR A 311 -2.79 1.69 -13.35
CA TYR A 311 -2.44 1.83 -11.94
C TYR A 311 -0.99 1.39 -11.69
N ALA A 312 -0.28 2.12 -10.82
CA ALA A 312 1.02 1.79 -10.27
C ALA A 312 0.97 2.09 -8.77
N HIS A 313 0.63 1.11 -7.91
CA HIS A 313 0.18 1.35 -6.55
C HIS A 313 0.45 0.19 -5.60
N LYS A 314 0.20 0.37 -4.28
CA LYS A 314 0.33 -0.65 -3.23
C LYS A 314 1.77 -1.05 -2.99
N PRO A 315 2.53 -0.17 -2.33
CA PRO A 315 3.97 -0.29 -2.20
C PRO A 315 4.42 -1.41 -1.27
N SER A 316 5.54 -2.04 -1.62
CA SER A 316 6.37 -2.82 -0.70
C SER A 316 7.83 -2.53 -0.97
N VAL A 317 8.53 -1.96 0.00
CA VAL A 317 9.88 -1.45 -0.20
C VAL A 317 10.89 -2.23 0.65
N VAL A 318 12.00 -2.62 0.03
CA VAL A 318 13.17 -3.24 0.67
C VAL A 318 14.46 -2.62 0.13
N TYR A 319 15.55 -2.76 0.88
CA TYR A 319 16.88 -2.32 0.45
C TYR A 319 17.78 -3.52 0.19
N HIS A 320 18.45 -3.52 -0.96
CA HIS A 320 19.39 -4.57 -1.32
C HIS A 320 20.50 -3.99 -2.20
N GLU A 321 21.74 -4.39 -1.94
CA GLU A 321 22.94 -4.03 -2.74
C GLU A 321 23.04 -2.54 -3.09
N GLY A 322 22.76 -1.69 -2.12
CA GLY A 322 22.89 -0.23 -2.28
C GLY A 322 21.74 0.45 -2.99
N ALA A 323 20.63 -0.24 -3.26
CA ALA A 323 19.44 0.32 -3.89
C ALA A 323 18.16 0.01 -3.10
N LEU A 324 17.19 0.93 -3.12
CA LEU A 324 15.80 0.63 -2.75
C LEU A 324 15.13 -0.10 -3.92
N TYR A 325 14.39 -1.14 -3.61
CA TYR A 325 13.48 -1.86 -4.51
C TYR A 325 12.06 -1.60 -4.04
N HIS A 326 11.28 -0.97 -4.87
CA HIS A 326 9.90 -0.58 -4.63
C HIS A 326 8.99 -1.45 -5.50
N PHE A 327 8.46 -2.53 -4.91
CA PHE A 327 7.47 -3.38 -5.54
C PHE A 327 6.12 -2.71 -5.47
N TYR A 328 5.34 -2.86 -6.53
CA TYR A 328 4.01 -2.29 -6.64
C TYR A 328 3.09 -3.16 -7.50
N CYS A 329 1.80 -3.04 -7.29
CA CYS A 329 0.82 -3.61 -8.19
C CYS A 329 0.75 -2.77 -9.47
N ALA A 330 1.02 -3.40 -10.60
CA ALA A 330 0.98 -2.82 -11.93
C ALA A 330 -0.27 -3.29 -12.68
N VAL A 331 -1.05 -2.36 -13.20
CA VAL A 331 -2.30 -2.65 -13.89
C VAL A 331 -2.36 -1.92 -15.22
N SER A 332 -2.69 -2.66 -16.27
CA SER A 332 -3.00 -2.12 -17.60
C SER A 332 -4.39 -2.56 -18.05
N GLY A 333 -5.01 -1.76 -18.91
CA GLY A 333 -6.38 -2.01 -19.36
C GLY A 333 -7.44 -1.56 -18.36
N LYS A 334 -8.68 -2.06 -18.53
CA LYS A 334 -9.83 -1.72 -17.69
C LYS A 334 -10.57 -2.98 -17.28
N TRP A 335 -11.09 -2.98 -16.06
CA TRP A 335 -11.98 -4.06 -15.58
C TRP A 335 -13.16 -4.28 -16.53
N PRO A 336 -13.56 -5.53 -16.81
CA PRO A 336 -13.00 -6.81 -16.32
C PRO A 336 -11.87 -7.41 -17.20
N LYS A 337 -11.34 -6.65 -18.17
CA LYS A 337 -10.27 -7.10 -19.11
C LYS A 337 -8.89 -6.54 -18.73
N GLU A 338 -8.73 -6.08 -17.50
CA GLU A 338 -7.44 -5.60 -17.01
C GLU A 338 -6.44 -6.74 -16.86
N VAL A 339 -5.17 -6.43 -17.10
CA VAL A 339 -4.03 -7.27 -16.71
C VAL A 339 -3.45 -6.68 -15.46
N ARG A 340 -3.41 -7.49 -14.40
CA ARG A 340 -2.92 -7.11 -13.07
C ARG A 340 -1.84 -8.07 -12.62
N GLY A 341 -0.71 -7.50 -12.20
CA GLY A 341 0.43 -8.23 -11.71
C GLY A 341 1.31 -7.36 -10.82
N ILE A 342 2.47 -7.87 -10.45
CA ILE A 342 3.43 -7.15 -9.63
C ILE A 342 4.61 -6.74 -10.50
N SER A 343 5.04 -5.48 -10.39
CA SER A 343 6.25 -4.93 -10.99
C SER A 343 7.15 -4.34 -9.91
N VAL A 344 8.31 -3.83 -10.32
CA VAL A 344 9.28 -3.23 -9.41
C VAL A 344 9.94 -2.01 -10.03
N ALA A 345 10.21 -1.01 -9.19
CA ALA A 345 11.06 0.12 -9.51
C ALA A 345 12.23 0.17 -8.52
N ARG A 346 13.33 0.82 -8.86
CA ARG A 346 14.45 0.94 -7.94
C ARG A 346 15.09 2.33 -7.95
N SER A 347 15.90 2.59 -6.91
CA SER A 347 16.57 3.90 -6.73
C SER A 347 17.81 4.09 -7.60
N ARG A 348 18.27 3.05 -8.31
CA ARG A 348 19.42 3.05 -9.23
C ARG A 348 19.04 2.44 -10.57
N PRO A 349 19.70 2.76 -11.67
CA PRO A 349 19.47 2.13 -12.98
C PRO A 349 19.61 0.60 -12.92
N TRP A 350 18.84 -0.08 -13.77
CA TRP A 350 18.88 -1.55 -13.93
C TRP A 350 20.18 -2.01 -14.57
#